data_a9ecb56c9b23484ae13d0931bdaf6930
#
_entry.id   a9ecb56c9b23484ae13d0931bdaf6930
#
_cell.length_a   1.000
_cell.length_b   1.000
_cell.length_c   1.000
_cell.angle_alpha   90.00
_cell.angle_beta   90.00
_cell.angle_gamma   90.00
#
_symmetry.space_group_name_H-M   'P 1'
#
loop_
_entity.id
_entity.type
_entity.pdbx_description
1 polymer ?
#
loop_
_entity_poly.entity_id
_entity_poly.type
_entity_poly.pdbx_seq_one_letter_code
_entity_poly.pdbx_strand_id
1 'polypeptide(L)'
;MTQNRQMSNCLGIPTDSVDSITFGIGSGLAGVAGAAITLLGSVGPNLGAAYIVSCFMVIVLGGVGNLVGTVIASLMLGIIQSIIGSGSLLIAFPDMPAAAASVVEFFATTSMSYVLIFIFIIAFLQFKPTGMFPQKGRSVEA
;
A
#
# COMPACT_ATOMS: atom_id res chain seq x y z
N MET A 1 3.78 20.32 -11.42
CA MET A 1 2.65 19.92 -12.28
C MET A 1 1.39 19.64 -11.50
N THR A 2 1.42 18.88 -10.44
CA THR A 2 0.24 18.51 -9.64
C THR A 2 -0.44 19.68 -8.92
N GLN A 3 0.27 20.76 -8.62
CA GLN A 3 -0.29 21.91 -7.90
C GLN A 3 -0.86 23.01 -8.82
N ASN A 4 -0.33 23.19 -10.02
CA ASN A 4 -0.82 24.25 -10.91
C ASN A 4 -0.52 23.93 -12.39
N ARG A 5 -1.46 23.23 -13.03
CA ARG A 5 -1.34 22.80 -14.43
C ARG A 5 -1.27 23.96 -15.41
N GLN A 6 -2.01 25.03 -15.12
CA GLN A 6 -2.03 26.24 -15.97
C GLN A 6 -0.67 26.96 -15.95
N MET A 7 -0.03 27.07 -14.79
CA MET A 7 1.27 27.70 -14.63
C MET A 7 2.38 26.91 -15.35
N SER A 8 2.28 25.57 -15.34
CA SER A 8 3.22 24.69 -16.06
C SER A 8 3.13 24.86 -17.58
N ASN A 9 1.92 25.05 -18.10
CA ASN A 9 1.72 25.32 -19.53
C ASN A 9 2.29 26.68 -19.94
N CYS A 10 2.19 27.69 -19.09
CA CYS A 10 2.77 29.02 -19.34
C CYS A 10 4.32 28.99 -19.37
N LEU A 11 4.93 28.05 -18.69
CA LEU A 11 6.38 27.81 -18.69
C LEU A 11 6.88 26.99 -19.90
N GLY A 12 5.98 26.67 -20.85
CA GLY A 12 6.33 25.92 -22.06
C GLY A 12 6.53 24.42 -21.87
N ILE A 13 6.09 23.87 -20.72
CA ILE A 13 6.19 22.43 -20.46
C ILE A 13 4.99 21.74 -21.12
N PRO A 14 5.20 20.75 -22.04
CA PRO A 14 4.11 20.01 -22.66
C PRO A 14 3.46 19.06 -21.65
N THR A 15 2.45 19.55 -20.93
CA THR A 15 1.76 18.81 -19.84
C THR A 15 1.16 17.50 -20.35
N ASP A 16 0.62 17.48 -21.58
CA ASP A 16 0.00 16.29 -22.15
C ASP A 16 1.00 15.17 -22.42
N SER A 17 2.21 15.51 -22.84
CA SER A 17 3.28 14.53 -23.03
C SER A 17 3.77 13.95 -21.70
N VAL A 18 3.89 14.79 -20.68
CA VAL A 18 4.31 14.34 -19.35
C VAL A 18 3.26 13.44 -18.70
N ASP A 19 1.99 13.80 -18.83
CA ASP A 19 0.88 12.98 -18.32
C ASP A 19 0.84 11.63 -19.04
N SER A 20 1.00 11.61 -20.36
CA SER A 20 1.03 10.38 -21.16
C SER A 20 2.20 9.46 -20.78
N ILE A 21 3.39 10.00 -20.58
CA ILE A 21 4.58 9.23 -20.18
C ILE A 21 4.38 8.69 -18.76
N THR A 22 3.87 9.50 -17.84
CA THR A 22 3.63 9.09 -16.46
C THR A 22 2.61 7.95 -16.40
N PHE A 23 1.52 8.07 -17.17
CA PHE A 23 0.51 7.03 -17.28
C PHE A 23 1.09 5.75 -17.93
N GLY A 24 1.89 5.90 -18.95
CA GLY A 24 2.59 4.79 -19.63
C GLY A 24 3.51 4.02 -18.68
N ILE A 25 4.29 4.72 -17.86
CA ILE A 25 5.17 4.09 -16.87
C ILE A 25 4.32 3.39 -15.79
N GLY A 26 3.28 4.04 -15.29
CA GLY A 26 2.39 3.46 -14.27
C GLY A 26 1.70 2.18 -14.76
N SER A 27 1.15 2.20 -15.98
CA SER A 27 0.50 1.02 -16.57
C SER A 27 1.50 -0.11 -16.87
N GLY A 28 2.72 0.23 -17.29
CA GLY A 28 3.79 -0.73 -17.49
C GLY A 28 4.19 -1.44 -16.20
N LEU A 29 4.39 -0.68 -15.12
CA LEU A 29 4.68 -1.23 -13.78
C LEU A 29 3.52 -2.12 -13.27
N ALA A 30 2.27 -1.70 -13.48
CA ALA A 30 1.11 -2.51 -13.11
C ALA A 30 1.07 -3.84 -13.90
N GLY A 31 1.44 -3.82 -15.18
CA GLY A 31 1.55 -5.02 -15.99
C GLY A 31 2.61 -6.01 -15.47
N VAL A 32 3.79 -5.49 -15.13
CA VAL A 32 4.88 -6.30 -14.53
C VAL A 32 4.45 -6.87 -13.18
N ALA A 33 3.81 -6.06 -12.34
CA ALA A 33 3.30 -6.53 -11.05
C ALA A 33 2.21 -7.61 -11.21
N GLY A 34 1.30 -7.42 -12.19
CA GLY A 34 0.30 -8.42 -12.54
C GLY A 34 0.93 -9.74 -12.98
N ALA A 35 1.94 -9.69 -13.86
CA ALA A 35 2.67 -10.87 -14.28
C ALA A 35 3.36 -11.59 -13.11
N ALA A 36 3.97 -10.83 -12.19
CA ALA A 36 4.58 -11.41 -10.99
C ALA A 36 3.54 -12.14 -10.10
N ILE A 37 2.37 -11.55 -9.93
CA ILE A 37 1.28 -12.16 -9.14
C ILE A 37 0.80 -13.46 -9.78
N THR A 38 0.72 -13.54 -11.11
CA THR A 38 0.30 -14.75 -11.81
C THR A 38 1.25 -15.94 -11.59
N LEU A 39 2.52 -15.67 -11.30
CA LEU A 39 3.51 -16.72 -10.97
C LEU A 39 3.34 -17.26 -9.55
N LEU A 40 2.72 -16.48 -8.66
CA LEU A 40 2.54 -16.87 -7.25
C LEU A 40 1.22 -17.63 -7.00
N GLY A 41 0.22 -17.46 -7.87
CA GLY A 41 -1.09 -18.05 -7.64
C GLY A 41 -2.01 -18.10 -8.85
N SER A 42 -3.20 -18.66 -8.63
CA SER A 42 -4.25 -18.73 -9.66
C SER A 42 -4.84 -17.35 -9.95
N VAL A 43 -5.02 -17.07 -11.23
CA VAL A 43 -5.62 -15.81 -11.71
C VAL A 43 -7.12 -15.98 -11.83
N GLY A 44 -7.86 -15.08 -11.18
CA GLY A 44 -9.30 -15.01 -11.26
C GLY A 44 -9.80 -13.62 -11.70
N PRO A 45 -11.04 -13.51 -12.18
CA PRO A 45 -11.57 -12.24 -12.65
C PRO A 45 -11.66 -11.16 -11.58
N ASN A 46 -11.71 -11.54 -10.30
CA ASN A 46 -11.80 -10.63 -9.16
C ASN A 46 -10.45 -10.30 -8.51
N LEU A 47 -9.35 -10.78 -9.08
CA LEU A 47 -8.00 -10.60 -8.52
C LEU A 47 -7.66 -9.11 -8.33
N GLY A 48 -7.96 -8.29 -9.32
CA GLY A 48 -7.73 -6.85 -9.25
C GLY A 48 -8.48 -6.17 -8.11
N ALA A 49 -9.73 -6.57 -7.86
CA ALA A 49 -10.53 -6.02 -6.77
C ALA A 49 -9.94 -6.35 -5.38
N ALA A 50 -9.38 -7.54 -5.21
CA ALA A 50 -8.72 -7.94 -3.96
C ALA A 50 -7.47 -7.11 -3.68
N TYR A 51 -6.70 -6.78 -4.71
CA TYR A 51 -5.46 -6.01 -4.55
C TYR A 51 -5.65 -4.50 -4.48
N ILE A 52 -6.79 -3.96 -4.96
CA ILE A 52 -7.02 -2.51 -5.00
C ILE A 52 -6.97 -1.90 -3.60
N VAL A 53 -7.55 -2.57 -2.61
CA VAL A 53 -7.56 -2.13 -1.22
C VAL A 53 -6.15 -2.12 -0.64
N SER A 54 -5.38 -3.19 -0.88
CA SER A 54 -3.99 -3.30 -0.42
C SER A 54 -3.09 -2.25 -1.05
N CYS A 55 -3.24 -1.98 -2.36
CA CYS A 55 -2.49 -0.93 -3.05
C CYS A 55 -2.82 0.45 -2.50
N PHE A 56 -4.10 0.73 -2.25
CA PHE A 56 -4.53 1.99 -1.64
C PHE A 56 -3.92 2.18 -0.25
N MET A 57 -3.93 1.14 0.58
CA MET A 57 -3.32 1.15 1.90
C MET A 57 -1.83 1.47 1.86
N VAL A 58 -1.10 0.83 0.93
CA VAL A 58 0.34 1.06 0.74
C VAL A 58 0.63 2.52 0.38
N ILE A 59 -0.14 3.12 -0.53
CA ILE A 59 0.04 4.50 -0.96
C ILE A 59 -0.22 5.48 0.19
N VAL A 60 -1.28 5.25 0.96
CA VAL A 60 -1.63 6.10 2.09
C VAL A 60 -0.60 6.00 3.22
N LEU A 61 -0.15 4.78 3.54
CA LEU A 61 0.85 4.55 4.57
C LEU A 61 2.23 5.11 4.18
N GLY A 62 2.62 4.93 2.93
CA GLY A 62 3.90 5.44 2.40
C GLY A 62 3.98 6.95 2.31
N GLY A 63 2.82 7.60 2.25
CA GLY A 63 2.69 9.05 2.01
C GLY A 63 2.51 9.37 0.54
N VAL A 64 1.40 10.02 0.21
CA VAL A 64 1.05 10.39 -1.17
C VAL A 64 2.13 11.30 -1.76
N GLY A 65 2.72 10.87 -2.87
CA GLY A 65 3.77 11.63 -3.57
C GLY A 65 5.21 11.25 -3.22
N ASN A 66 5.44 10.38 -2.24
CA ASN A 66 6.79 9.90 -1.90
C ASN A 66 7.00 8.46 -2.36
N LEU A 67 7.76 8.29 -3.46
CA LEU A 67 8.03 6.99 -4.06
C LEU A 67 8.79 6.05 -3.11
N VAL A 68 9.80 6.59 -2.42
CA VAL A 68 10.61 5.81 -1.46
C VAL A 68 9.76 5.35 -0.28
N GLY A 69 8.90 6.24 0.23
CA GLY A 69 7.94 5.92 1.29
C GLY A 69 7.00 4.78 0.89
N THR A 70 6.49 4.81 -0.33
CA THR A 70 5.58 3.78 -0.85
C THR A 70 6.26 2.42 -0.98
N VAL A 71 7.52 2.38 -1.45
CA VAL A 71 8.30 1.13 -1.56
C VAL A 71 8.56 0.53 -0.17
N ILE A 72 8.98 1.35 0.79
CA ILE A 72 9.23 0.88 2.17
C ILE A 72 7.93 0.40 2.81
N ALA A 73 6.84 1.14 2.66
CA ALA A 73 5.52 0.76 3.18
C ALA A 73 5.02 -0.55 2.58
N SER A 74 5.22 -0.79 1.28
CA SER A 74 4.82 -2.03 0.63
C SER A 74 5.57 -3.24 1.18
N LEU A 75 6.89 -3.12 1.40
CA LEU A 75 7.70 -4.18 2.00
C LEU A 75 7.27 -4.45 3.45
N MET A 76 7.09 -3.42 4.25
CA MET A 76 6.64 -3.58 5.63
C MET A 76 5.27 -4.25 5.72
N LEU A 77 4.30 -3.78 4.93
CA LEU A 77 2.95 -4.37 4.90
C LEU A 77 2.98 -5.81 4.40
N GLY A 78 3.79 -6.12 3.38
CA GLY A 78 3.96 -7.48 2.88
C GLY A 78 4.51 -8.43 3.94
N ILE A 79 5.52 -8.00 4.70
CA ILE A 79 6.09 -8.79 5.80
C ILE A 79 5.05 -9.00 6.91
N ILE A 80 4.37 -7.95 7.35
CA ILE A 80 3.34 -8.02 8.38
C ILE A 80 2.21 -8.96 7.95
N GLN A 81 1.74 -8.83 6.71
CA GLN A 81 0.69 -9.68 6.16
C GLN A 81 1.11 -11.14 6.07
N SER A 82 2.37 -11.39 5.70
CA SER A 82 2.93 -12.75 5.66
C SER A 82 3.00 -13.39 7.05
N ILE A 83 3.42 -12.63 8.06
CA ILE A 83 3.52 -13.11 9.44
C ILE A 83 2.12 -13.42 10.01
N ILE A 84 1.15 -12.55 9.78
CA ILE A 84 -0.22 -12.74 10.27
C ILE A 84 -0.90 -13.88 9.50
N GLY A 85 -0.83 -13.87 8.18
CA GLY A 85 -1.51 -14.83 7.31
C GLY A 85 -0.95 -16.26 7.38
N SER A 86 0.33 -16.43 7.74
CA SER A 86 0.96 -17.76 7.90
C SER A 86 0.69 -18.40 9.27
N GLY A 87 0.02 -17.70 10.18
CA GLY A 87 -0.18 -18.20 11.55
C GLY A 87 1.13 -18.42 12.32
N SER A 88 2.25 -17.86 11.84
CA SER A 88 3.57 -18.04 12.46
C SER A 88 3.61 -17.49 13.90
N LEU A 89 2.70 -16.60 14.25
CA LEU A 89 2.50 -16.16 15.64
C LEU A 89 2.12 -17.33 16.59
N LEU A 90 1.33 -18.29 16.12
CA LEU A 90 1.00 -19.51 16.88
C LEU A 90 2.23 -20.39 17.11
N ILE A 91 3.12 -20.45 16.11
CA ILE A 91 4.35 -21.27 16.19
C ILE A 91 5.41 -20.58 17.07
N ALA A 92 5.45 -19.26 17.07
CA ALA A 92 6.41 -18.49 17.86
C ALA A 92 6.11 -18.47 19.36
N PHE A 93 4.84 -18.64 19.74
CA PHE A 93 4.40 -18.64 21.14
C PHE A 93 3.54 -19.87 21.46
N PRO A 94 4.15 -21.06 21.64
CA PRO A 94 3.41 -22.30 21.90
C PRO A 94 2.70 -22.33 23.26
N ASP A 95 3.09 -21.47 24.19
CA ASP A 95 2.53 -21.41 25.56
C ASP A 95 1.33 -20.44 25.71
N MET A 96 0.72 -20.01 24.62
CA MET A 96 -0.47 -19.14 24.69
C MET A 96 -1.69 -19.91 25.23
N PRO A 97 -2.50 -19.30 26.13
CA PRO A 97 -3.75 -19.90 26.57
C PRO A 97 -4.68 -20.16 25.37
N ALA A 98 -5.42 -21.27 25.42
CA ALA A 98 -6.28 -21.72 24.31
C ALA A 98 -7.26 -20.64 23.80
N ALA A 99 -7.70 -19.74 24.67
CA ALA A 99 -8.54 -18.61 24.30
C ALA A 99 -7.81 -17.58 23.40
N ALA A 100 -6.52 -17.36 23.64
CA ALA A 100 -5.72 -16.47 22.78
C ALA A 100 -5.36 -17.14 21.46
N ALA A 101 -5.10 -18.43 21.46
CA ALA A 101 -4.83 -19.20 20.24
C ALA A 101 -6.03 -19.19 19.29
N SER A 102 -7.24 -19.35 19.78
CA SER A 102 -8.47 -19.29 18.96
C SER A 102 -8.71 -17.89 18.36
N VAL A 103 -8.37 -16.83 19.08
CA VAL A 103 -8.45 -15.45 18.57
C VAL A 103 -7.40 -15.23 17.45
N VAL A 104 -6.18 -15.69 17.66
CA VAL A 104 -5.11 -15.58 16.65
C VAL A 104 -5.47 -16.39 15.40
N GLU A 105 -6.02 -17.59 15.55
CA GLU A 105 -6.46 -18.44 14.45
C GLU A 105 -7.63 -17.80 13.67
N PHE A 106 -8.56 -17.15 14.34
CA PHE A 106 -9.62 -16.38 13.70
C PHE A 106 -9.08 -15.21 12.87
N PHE A 107 -8.07 -14.51 13.37
CA PHE A 107 -7.40 -13.42 12.63
C PHE A 107 -6.40 -13.93 11.58
N ALA A 108 -5.92 -15.16 11.67
CA ALA A 108 -5.05 -15.78 10.67
C ALA A 108 -5.79 -16.16 9.39
N THR A 109 -7.13 -16.15 9.37
CA THR A 109 -7.88 -16.27 8.12
C THR A 109 -7.56 -15.09 7.21
N THR A 110 -7.33 -15.37 5.92
CA THR A 110 -6.88 -14.37 4.94
C THR A 110 -7.77 -13.12 4.92
N SER A 111 -9.08 -13.30 5.03
CA SER A 111 -10.04 -12.17 5.04
C SER A 111 -9.91 -11.28 6.29
N MET A 112 -9.68 -11.88 7.45
CA MET A 112 -9.53 -11.14 8.71
C MET A 112 -8.18 -10.46 8.83
N SER A 113 -7.14 -11.02 8.21
CA SER A 113 -5.83 -10.36 8.12
C SER A 113 -5.93 -8.99 7.44
N TYR A 114 -6.71 -8.86 6.38
CA TYR A 114 -6.93 -7.57 5.72
C TYR A 114 -7.66 -6.57 6.63
N VAL A 115 -8.65 -7.02 7.39
CA VAL A 115 -9.39 -6.16 8.34
C VAL A 115 -8.46 -5.66 9.44
N LEU A 116 -7.61 -6.54 9.99
CA LEU A 116 -6.65 -6.18 11.02
C LEU A 116 -5.64 -5.15 10.53
N ILE A 117 -5.09 -5.35 9.33
CA ILE A 117 -4.17 -4.40 8.69
C ILE A 117 -4.88 -3.07 8.44
N PHE A 118 -6.15 -3.09 8.03
CA PHE A 118 -6.93 -1.89 7.80
C PHE A 118 -7.14 -1.08 9.09
N ILE A 119 -7.49 -1.75 10.19
CA ILE A 119 -7.61 -1.12 11.52
C ILE A 119 -6.25 -0.53 11.95
N PHE A 120 -5.16 -1.28 11.75
CA PHE A 120 -3.82 -0.82 12.09
C PHE A 120 -3.45 0.47 11.31
N ILE A 121 -3.79 0.53 10.02
CA ILE A 121 -3.52 1.71 9.19
C ILE A 121 -4.37 2.89 9.62
N ILE A 122 -5.65 2.70 9.93
CA ILE A 122 -6.50 3.77 10.45
C ILE A 122 -5.93 4.33 11.76
N ALA A 123 -5.55 3.46 12.68
CA ALA A 123 -4.90 3.86 13.92
C ALA A 123 -3.59 4.63 13.66
N PHE A 124 -2.77 4.13 12.73
CA PHE A 124 -1.53 4.81 12.36
C PHE A 124 -1.77 6.20 11.76
N LEU A 125 -2.76 6.35 10.87
CA LEU A 125 -3.12 7.64 10.28
C LEU A 125 -3.66 8.64 11.30
N GLN A 126 -4.27 8.17 12.38
CA GLN A 126 -4.74 9.01 13.46
C GLN A 126 -3.58 9.66 14.22
N PHE A 127 -2.43 8.97 14.31
CA PHE A 127 -1.21 9.50 14.92
C PHE A 127 -0.35 10.30 13.92
N LYS A 128 -0.32 9.88 12.65
CA LYS A 128 0.46 10.54 11.58
C LYS A 128 -0.34 10.65 10.28
N PRO A 129 -1.17 11.68 10.12
CA PRO A 129 -2.05 11.83 8.97
C PRO A 129 -1.31 12.07 7.64
N THR A 130 -0.02 12.39 7.68
CA THR A 130 0.82 12.62 6.49
C THR A 130 1.54 11.38 5.97
N GLY A 131 1.29 10.19 6.58
CA GLY A 131 2.03 8.96 6.26
C GLY A 131 3.42 8.90 6.92
N MET A 132 4.16 7.82 6.65
CA MET A 132 5.49 7.59 7.25
C MET A 132 6.54 8.58 6.75
N PHE A 133 6.43 9.03 5.51
CA PHE A 133 7.38 9.93 4.89
C PHE A 133 6.66 11.13 4.27
N PRO A 134 6.25 12.12 5.09
CA PRO A 134 5.62 13.32 4.55
C PRO A 134 6.59 14.00 3.59
N GLN A 135 6.14 14.27 2.38
CA GLN A 135 6.88 15.20 1.53
C GLN A 135 6.87 16.56 2.24
N LYS A 136 8.05 17.05 2.55
CA LYS A 136 8.23 18.47 2.84
C LYS A 136 7.94 19.25 1.55
N GLY A 137 6.66 19.34 1.19
CA GLY A 137 6.21 20.32 0.25
C GLY A 137 6.60 21.66 0.86
N ARG A 138 7.35 22.48 0.11
CA ARG A 138 7.55 23.88 0.45
C ARG A 138 6.22 24.44 0.93
N SER A 139 6.09 24.64 2.22
CA SER A 139 5.12 25.58 2.73
C SER A 139 5.49 26.91 2.07
N VAL A 140 4.66 27.33 1.15
CA VAL A 140 4.64 28.73 0.75
C VAL A 140 4.14 29.43 2.00
N GLU A 141 5.07 29.81 2.87
CA GLU A 141 4.82 30.89 3.81
C GLU A 141 4.50 32.12 2.97
N ALA A 142 3.23 32.39 2.91
CA ALA A 142 2.78 33.71 2.54
C ALA A 142 2.94 34.64 3.75
#